data_e83168c52b459c3d61334724d05e7b56
#
_entry.id   e83168c52b459c3d61334724d05e7b56
#
_cell.length_a   1.000
_cell.length_b   1.000
_cell.length_c   1.000
_cell.angle_alpha   90.00
_cell.angle_beta   90.00
_cell.angle_gamma   90.00
#
_symmetry.space_group_name_H-M   'P 1'
#
loop_
_entity.id
_entity.type
_entity.pdbx_description
1 polymer ?
#
loop_
_entity_poly.entity_id
_entity_poly.type
_entity_poly.pdbx_seq_one_letter_code
_entity_poly.pdbx_strand_id
1 'polypeptide(L)'
;ASPWSPPGWMKTGGSMCGGCMREQFIDCYADYLMRFIEEYQKRGIPVAALTAQNEPETTQEGKMPACFWHPDIEAQFILALKQKLKKAGRNTKVYLHDHNFSSWPKVLWQLEEYKELVKECDGVAFHYYSGAAEDIDFVREKYPSLEYHFTEGGPRLYDHYATDWCKWGVMISKALKHGCRTFTGW
;
A
#
# COMPACT_ATOMS: atom_id res chain seq x y z
N ALA A 1 -4.08 1.57 7.79
CA ALA A 1 -5.24 1.73 6.90
C ALA A 1 -4.79 1.60 5.45
N SER A 2 -5.65 1.06 4.59
CA SER A 2 -5.40 0.89 3.16
C SER A 2 -6.57 1.55 2.40
N PRO A 3 -6.37 2.73 1.80
CA PRO A 3 -7.42 3.39 1.02
C PRO A 3 -7.69 2.66 -0.29
N TRP A 4 -8.96 2.36 -0.58
CA TRP A 4 -9.35 1.65 -1.79
C TRP A 4 -9.64 2.59 -2.98
N SER A 5 -10.04 3.81 -2.71
CA SER A 5 -10.28 4.81 -3.75
C SER A 5 -10.25 6.23 -3.19
N PRO A 6 -9.62 7.16 -3.88
CA PRO A 6 -9.91 8.58 -3.69
C PRO A 6 -11.37 8.90 -4.02
N PRO A 7 -11.90 10.04 -3.56
CA PRO A 7 -13.18 10.55 -4.03
C PRO A 7 -13.27 10.59 -5.56
N GLY A 8 -14.42 10.23 -6.14
CA GLY A 8 -14.57 10.10 -7.59
C GLY A 8 -14.14 11.32 -8.39
N TRP A 9 -14.39 12.52 -7.89
CA TRP A 9 -14.01 13.77 -8.58
C TRP A 9 -12.49 14.01 -8.69
N MET A 10 -11.66 13.28 -7.91
CA MET A 10 -10.19 13.30 -8.03
C MET A 10 -9.66 12.35 -9.10
N LYS A 11 -10.53 11.56 -9.72
CA LYS A 11 -10.19 10.49 -10.64
C LYS A 11 -10.75 10.72 -12.04
N THR A 12 -10.21 10.00 -13.01
CA THR A 12 -10.86 9.89 -14.32
C THR A 12 -12.18 9.14 -14.17
N GLY A 13 -13.20 9.53 -14.93
CA GLY A 13 -14.52 8.89 -14.91
C GLY A 13 -15.45 9.32 -13.75
N GLY A 14 -14.99 10.08 -12.78
CA GLY A 14 -15.84 10.67 -11.74
C GLY A 14 -16.49 9.69 -10.75
N SER A 15 -16.09 8.41 -10.77
CA SER A 15 -16.62 7.33 -9.92
C SER A 15 -15.60 6.86 -8.90
N MET A 16 -16.05 6.33 -7.76
CA MET A 16 -15.15 5.63 -6.84
C MET A 16 -14.71 4.26 -7.39
N CYS A 17 -15.49 3.66 -8.27
CA CYS A 17 -15.16 2.36 -8.88
C CYS A 17 -14.29 2.56 -10.12
N GLY A 18 -13.08 1.99 -10.11
CA GLY A 18 -12.12 2.09 -11.21
C GLY A 18 -11.57 3.50 -11.46
N GLY A 19 -11.11 3.74 -12.69
CA GLY A 19 -10.48 5.00 -13.09
C GLY A 19 -9.06 5.18 -12.59
N CYS A 20 -8.45 6.31 -12.96
CA CYS A 20 -7.05 6.63 -12.62
C CYS A 20 -6.99 7.88 -11.74
N MET A 21 -6.04 7.90 -10.82
CA MET A 21 -5.72 9.10 -10.04
C MET A 21 -5.23 10.22 -10.95
N ARG A 22 -5.70 11.43 -10.72
CA ARG A 22 -5.30 12.61 -11.49
C ARG A 22 -4.24 13.38 -10.70
N GLU A 23 -3.09 13.61 -11.33
CA GLU A 23 -1.91 14.24 -10.73
C GLU A 23 -2.23 15.57 -10.02
N GLN A 24 -3.06 16.40 -10.62
CA GLN A 24 -3.44 17.71 -10.07
C GLN A 24 -4.14 17.63 -8.69
N PHE A 25 -4.56 16.46 -8.25
CA PHE A 25 -5.21 16.27 -6.95
C PHE A 25 -4.34 15.57 -5.90
N ILE A 26 -3.07 15.33 -6.20
CA ILE A 26 -2.12 14.70 -5.25
C ILE A 26 -2.12 15.44 -3.92
N ASP A 27 -1.91 16.74 -3.94
CA ASP A 27 -1.83 17.55 -2.72
C ASP A 27 -3.16 17.60 -1.96
N CYS A 28 -4.27 17.73 -2.70
CA CYS A 28 -5.62 17.72 -2.14
C CYS A 28 -5.97 16.37 -1.49
N TYR A 29 -5.55 15.26 -2.11
CA TYR A 29 -5.78 13.93 -1.53
C TYR A 29 -4.88 13.67 -0.31
N ALA A 30 -3.67 14.22 -0.29
CA ALA A 30 -2.83 14.19 0.89
C ALA A 30 -3.49 14.95 2.07
N ASP A 31 -4.10 16.10 1.84
CA ASP A 31 -4.89 16.82 2.85
C ASP A 31 -6.12 16.03 3.31
N TYR A 32 -6.78 15.32 2.39
CA TYR A 32 -7.90 14.44 2.72
C TYR A 32 -7.47 13.33 3.71
N LEU A 33 -6.33 12.67 3.46
CA LEU A 33 -5.82 11.64 4.37
C LEU A 33 -5.27 12.22 5.67
N MET A 34 -4.68 13.41 5.66
CA MET A 34 -4.32 14.13 6.89
C MET A 34 -5.56 14.34 7.77
N ARG A 35 -6.67 14.75 7.17
CA ARG A 35 -7.93 14.95 7.87
C ARG A 35 -8.51 13.64 8.41
N PHE A 36 -8.41 12.55 7.65
CA PHE A 36 -8.77 11.20 8.11
C PHE A 36 -7.97 10.82 9.37
N ILE A 37 -6.66 10.98 9.35
CA ILE A 37 -5.78 10.70 10.50
C ILE A 37 -6.20 11.53 11.71
N GLU A 38 -6.44 12.81 11.53
CA GLU A 38 -6.83 13.72 12.61
C GLU A 38 -8.19 13.37 13.23
N GLU A 39 -9.17 13.05 12.41
CA GLU A 39 -10.51 12.72 12.87
C GLU A 39 -10.55 11.39 13.64
N TYR A 40 -9.76 10.40 13.22
CA TYR A 40 -9.60 9.15 13.97
C TYR A 40 -8.85 9.39 15.29
N GLN A 41 -7.79 10.17 15.28
CA GLN A 41 -7.04 10.55 16.49
C GLN A 41 -7.94 11.25 17.53
N LYS A 42 -8.78 12.19 17.11
CA LYS A 42 -9.75 12.88 18.01
C LYS A 42 -10.71 11.91 18.70
N ARG A 43 -10.96 10.75 18.10
CA ARG A 43 -11.83 9.68 18.64
C ARG A 43 -11.07 8.63 19.45
N GLY A 44 -9.78 8.89 19.75
CA GLY A 44 -8.92 7.97 20.50
C GLY A 44 -8.41 6.77 19.69
N ILE A 45 -8.51 6.82 18.36
CA ILE A 45 -8.06 5.76 17.45
C ILE A 45 -6.85 6.29 16.65
N PRO A 46 -5.62 6.07 17.12
CA PRO A 46 -4.46 6.52 16.37
C PRO A 46 -4.25 5.68 15.10
N VAL A 47 -4.03 6.35 13.97
CA VAL A 47 -3.64 5.69 12.73
C VAL A 47 -2.12 5.53 12.74
N ALA A 48 -1.65 4.33 13.04
CA ALA A 48 -0.22 4.04 13.15
C ALA A 48 0.47 4.03 11.78
N ALA A 49 -0.20 3.49 10.77
CA ALA A 49 0.32 3.42 9.40
C ALA A 49 -0.81 3.44 8.37
N LEU A 50 -0.49 3.87 7.17
CA LEU A 50 -1.35 3.74 6.00
C LEU A 50 -0.53 3.50 4.72
N THR A 51 -1.19 3.01 3.68
CA THR A 51 -0.64 2.91 2.33
C THR A 51 -1.18 4.04 1.46
N ALA A 52 -0.54 4.31 0.33
CA ALA A 52 -1.02 5.34 -0.59
C ALA A 52 -2.35 4.95 -1.23
N GLN A 53 -2.44 3.70 -1.66
CA GLN A 53 -3.58 3.12 -2.38
C GLN A 53 -3.53 1.60 -2.27
N ASN A 54 -4.67 0.97 -1.99
CA ASN A 54 -4.84 -0.47 -2.13
C ASN A 54 -4.76 -0.87 -3.60
N GLU A 55 -3.90 -1.81 -3.92
CA GLU A 55 -3.73 -2.37 -5.27
C GLU A 55 -3.65 -1.32 -6.39
N PRO A 56 -2.64 -0.44 -6.38
CA PRO A 56 -2.58 0.71 -7.29
C PRO A 56 -2.44 0.34 -8.77
N GLU A 57 -2.19 -0.93 -9.11
CA GLU A 57 -2.03 -1.39 -10.50
C GLU A 57 -3.31 -1.92 -11.13
N THR A 58 -4.46 -1.85 -10.44
CA THR A 58 -5.72 -2.36 -10.95
C THR A 58 -6.86 -1.36 -10.82
N THR A 59 -7.82 -1.45 -11.73
CA THR A 59 -9.09 -0.72 -11.67
C THR A 59 -10.22 -1.61 -11.14
N GLN A 60 -9.94 -2.86 -10.80
CA GLN A 60 -10.95 -3.88 -10.41
C GLN A 60 -12.12 -3.95 -11.41
N GLU A 61 -11.80 -3.79 -12.70
CA GLU A 61 -12.78 -3.75 -13.80
C GLU A 61 -13.95 -2.77 -13.60
N GLY A 62 -13.77 -1.77 -12.74
CA GLY A 62 -14.82 -0.82 -12.39
C GLY A 62 -15.96 -1.37 -11.53
N LYS A 63 -15.83 -2.57 -10.97
CA LYS A 63 -16.90 -3.26 -10.23
C LYS A 63 -16.95 -2.88 -8.74
N MET A 64 -15.87 -2.35 -8.21
CA MET A 64 -15.73 -2.00 -6.80
C MET A 64 -14.84 -0.77 -6.62
N PRO A 65 -14.79 -0.14 -5.43
CA PRO A 65 -13.86 0.94 -5.17
C PRO A 65 -12.44 0.50 -5.49
N ALA A 66 -11.78 1.21 -6.40
CA ALA A 66 -10.41 0.97 -6.84
C ALA A 66 -9.91 2.20 -7.60
N CYS A 67 -8.61 2.34 -7.71
CA CYS A 67 -8.01 3.43 -8.47
C CYS A 67 -6.64 3.02 -9.00
N PHE A 68 -6.46 3.08 -10.31
CA PHE A 68 -5.14 2.92 -10.89
C PHE A 68 -4.28 4.15 -10.59
N TRP A 69 -3.06 3.90 -10.12
CA TRP A 69 -2.06 4.94 -9.88
C TRP A 69 -0.83 4.65 -10.72
N HIS A 70 -0.45 5.59 -11.56
CA HIS A 70 0.86 5.52 -12.19
C HIS A 70 1.94 5.51 -11.09
N PRO A 71 3.03 4.73 -11.24
CA PRO A 71 4.08 4.68 -10.22
C PRO A 71 4.64 6.05 -9.81
N ASP A 72 4.75 6.99 -10.75
CA ASP A 72 5.18 8.36 -10.47
C ASP A 72 4.20 9.11 -9.55
N ILE A 73 2.90 8.94 -9.79
CA ILE A 73 1.85 9.57 -8.98
C ILE A 73 1.86 9.01 -7.56
N GLU A 74 2.05 7.71 -7.42
CA GLU A 74 2.18 7.08 -6.10
C GLU A 74 3.40 7.62 -5.35
N ALA A 75 4.56 7.70 -6.00
CA ALA A 75 5.77 8.23 -5.42
C ALA A 75 5.62 9.69 -4.97
N GLN A 76 5.13 10.55 -5.84
CA GLN A 76 4.87 11.96 -5.55
C GLN A 76 3.88 12.14 -4.40
N PHE A 77 2.82 11.33 -4.38
CA PHE A 77 1.82 11.38 -3.32
C PHE A 77 2.42 11.00 -1.95
N ILE A 78 3.20 9.93 -1.87
CA ILE A 78 3.86 9.52 -0.63
C ILE A 78 4.75 10.65 -0.11
N LEU A 79 5.55 11.27 -0.97
CA LEU A 79 6.41 12.38 -0.60
C LEU A 79 5.60 13.58 -0.08
N ALA A 80 4.52 13.95 -0.78
CA ALA A 80 3.63 15.04 -0.36
C ALA A 80 2.97 14.75 1.00
N LEU A 81 2.45 13.56 1.20
CA LEU A 81 1.83 13.16 2.46
C LEU A 81 2.86 13.12 3.61
N LYS A 82 4.05 12.58 3.39
CA LYS A 82 5.12 12.55 4.41
C LYS A 82 5.56 13.96 4.81
N GLN A 83 5.65 14.88 3.84
CA GLN A 83 5.95 16.28 4.14
C GLN A 83 4.87 16.91 5.04
N LYS A 84 3.59 16.67 4.75
CA LYS A 84 2.47 17.18 5.57
C LYS A 84 2.48 16.56 6.98
N LEU A 85 2.73 15.25 7.09
CA LEU A 85 2.84 14.55 8.37
C LEU A 85 3.97 15.13 9.23
N LYS A 86 5.16 15.33 8.67
CA LYS A 86 6.30 15.97 9.35
C LYS A 86 5.95 17.38 9.83
N LYS A 87 5.37 18.20 8.95
CA LYS A 87 4.95 19.56 9.28
C LYS A 87 3.93 19.62 10.43
N ALA A 88 3.05 18.61 10.51
CA ALA A 88 2.05 18.47 11.56
C ALA A 88 2.58 17.75 12.82
N GLY A 89 3.85 17.36 12.88
CA GLY A 89 4.43 16.60 14.01
C GLY A 89 3.80 15.22 14.19
N ARG A 90 3.34 14.57 13.09
CA ARG A 90 2.68 13.26 13.13
C ARG A 90 3.66 12.14 12.79
N ASN A 91 3.54 11.02 13.52
CA ASN A 91 4.40 9.84 13.37
C ASN A 91 3.70 8.70 12.61
N THR A 92 2.60 8.98 11.89
CA THR A 92 1.95 7.98 11.04
C THR A 92 2.91 7.53 9.94
N LYS A 93 3.12 6.23 9.84
CA LYS A 93 3.94 5.63 8.80
C LYS A 93 3.20 5.59 7.47
N VAL A 94 3.94 5.66 6.37
CA VAL A 94 3.40 5.54 5.01
C VAL A 94 4.17 4.45 4.28
N TYR A 95 3.44 3.45 3.78
CA TYR A 95 4.00 2.32 3.05
C TYR A 95 3.71 2.44 1.56
N LEU A 96 4.70 2.10 0.76
CA LEU A 96 4.66 2.03 -0.69
C LEU A 96 4.01 0.71 -1.15
N HIS A 97 3.44 0.71 -2.33
CA HIS A 97 3.04 -0.44 -3.12
C HIS A 97 1.66 -1.02 -2.74
N ASP A 98 1.53 -1.71 -1.61
CA ASP A 98 0.26 -2.33 -1.16
C ASP A 98 -0.39 -3.22 -2.25
N HIS A 99 0.42 -4.10 -2.87
CA HIS A 99 0.01 -4.97 -3.96
C HIS A 99 0.86 -6.23 -4.04
N ASN A 100 0.65 -7.06 -5.06
CA ASN A 100 1.21 -8.39 -5.20
C ASN A 100 2.74 -8.45 -5.14
N PHE A 101 3.25 -9.55 -4.60
CA PHE A 101 4.69 -9.83 -4.57
C PHE A 101 5.33 -9.74 -5.95
N SER A 102 4.64 -10.24 -7.01
CA SER A 102 5.15 -10.23 -8.38
C SER A 102 5.47 -8.84 -8.95
N SER A 103 4.93 -7.79 -8.35
CA SER A 103 5.18 -6.40 -8.77
C SER A 103 6.41 -5.76 -8.11
N TRP A 104 7.27 -6.54 -7.47
CA TRP A 104 8.53 -6.06 -6.90
C TRP A 104 9.41 -5.25 -7.87
N PRO A 105 9.44 -5.52 -9.21
CA PRO A 105 10.24 -4.70 -10.12
C PRO A 105 9.76 -3.24 -10.19
N LYS A 106 8.45 -3.01 -10.07
CA LYS A 106 7.89 -1.64 -9.97
C LYS A 106 8.40 -0.93 -8.70
N VAL A 107 8.42 -1.66 -7.58
CA VAL A 107 8.91 -1.11 -6.30
C VAL A 107 10.38 -0.70 -6.42
N LEU A 108 11.21 -1.56 -6.99
CA LEU A 108 12.62 -1.23 -7.22
C LEU A 108 12.77 0.00 -8.10
N TRP A 109 12.05 0.05 -9.22
CA TRP A 109 12.09 1.20 -10.12
C TRP A 109 11.69 2.49 -9.41
N GLN A 110 10.63 2.49 -8.60
CA GLN A 110 10.22 3.67 -7.84
C GLN A 110 11.29 4.13 -6.84
N LEU A 111 11.91 3.21 -6.12
CA LEU A 111 12.96 3.52 -5.14
C LEU A 111 14.27 3.99 -5.81
N GLU A 112 14.55 3.56 -7.03
CA GLU A 112 15.71 3.97 -7.82
C GLU A 112 15.51 5.34 -8.45
N GLU A 113 14.34 5.60 -9.01
CA GLU A 113 13.99 6.86 -9.67
C GLU A 113 13.77 7.98 -8.64
N TYR A 114 13.03 7.68 -7.57
CA TYR A 114 12.72 8.64 -6.51
C TYR A 114 13.54 8.35 -5.25
N LYS A 115 14.80 8.76 -5.25
CA LYS A 115 15.74 8.49 -4.13
C LYS A 115 15.27 9.06 -2.78
N GLU A 116 14.42 10.07 -2.79
CA GLU A 116 13.77 10.62 -1.62
C GLU A 116 12.83 9.62 -0.95
N LEU A 117 12.20 8.71 -1.70
CA LEU A 117 11.34 7.66 -1.13
C LEU A 117 12.09 6.77 -0.15
N VAL A 118 13.36 6.45 -0.42
CA VAL A 118 14.18 5.62 0.47
C VAL A 118 14.34 6.26 1.86
N LYS A 119 14.28 7.59 1.93
CA LYS A 119 14.43 8.35 3.19
C LYS A 119 13.11 8.67 3.86
N GLU A 120 12.07 8.86 3.07
CA GLU A 120 10.79 9.38 3.53
C GLU A 120 9.72 8.30 3.73
N CYS A 121 9.69 7.28 2.85
CA CYS A 121 8.81 6.14 2.98
C CYS A 121 9.27 5.24 4.14
N ASP A 122 8.32 4.74 4.92
CA ASP A 122 8.64 3.92 6.08
C ASP A 122 8.78 2.44 5.74
N GLY A 123 8.23 1.99 4.61
CA GLY A 123 8.30 0.60 4.22
C GLY A 123 7.52 0.28 2.94
N VAL A 124 7.44 -1.01 2.66
CA VAL A 124 6.74 -1.58 1.50
C VAL A 124 5.71 -2.60 1.98
N ALA A 125 4.50 -2.50 1.43
CA ALA A 125 3.39 -3.39 1.74
C ALA A 125 3.13 -4.34 0.57
N PHE A 126 2.86 -5.61 0.88
CA PHE A 126 2.67 -6.66 -0.12
C PHE A 126 1.38 -7.44 0.07
N HIS A 127 0.83 -7.92 -1.06
CA HIS A 127 -0.27 -8.85 -1.17
C HIS A 127 0.18 -10.19 -1.76
N TYR A 128 -0.64 -11.22 -1.57
CA TYR A 128 -0.31 -12.61 -1.86
C TYR A 128 -0.82 -13.15 -3.20
N TYR A 129 -1.71 -12.45 -3.89
CA TYR A 129 -2.48 -13.04 -4.99
C TYR A 129 -1.66 -13.38 -6.24
N SER A 130 -0.43 -12.85 -6.37
CA SER A 130 0.51 -13.17 -7.43
C SER A 130 1.97 -13.01 -6.94
N GLY A 131 2.86 -13.90 -7.40
CA GLY A 131 4.23 -13.97 -6.94
C GLY A 131 4.37 -14.81 -5.67
N ALA A 132 5.48 -14.66 -4.98
CA ALA A 132 5.81 -15.39 -3.76
C ALA A 132 6.52 -14.49 -2.74
N ALA A 133 6.47 -14.87 -1.45
CA ALA A 133 7.11 -14.07 -0.40
C ALA A 133 8.63 -13.90 -0.60
N GLU A 134 9.26 -14.84 -1.30
CA GLU A 134 10.66 -14.80 -1.71
C GLU A 134 10.98 -13.57 -2.58
N ASP A 135 9.99 -13.03 -3.30
CA ASP A 135 10.14 -11.85 -4.16
C ASP A 135 10.46 -10.59 -3.35
N ILE A 136 10.12 -10.56 -2.06
CA ILE A 136 10.50 -9.47 -1.14
C ILE A 136 12.01 -9.30 -1.07
N ASP A 137 12.76 -10.39 -1.14
CA ASP A 137 14.22 -10.36 -0.96
C ASP A 137 14.90 -9.50 -2.03
N PHE A 138 14.39 -9.45 -3.27
CA PHE A 138 14.93 -8.57 -4.31
C PHE A 138 14.92 -7.09 -3.92
N VAL A 139 13.90 -6.67 -3.18
CA VAL A 139 13.80 -5.28 -2.68
C VAL A 139 14.57 -5.13 -1.37
N ARG A 140 14.40 -6.09 -0.45
CA ARG A 140 14.97 -6.02 0.90
C ARG A 140 16.50 -6.04 0.93
N GLU A 141 17.13 -6.83 0.07
CA GLU A 141 18.58 -6.87 -0.02
C GLU A 141 19.17 -5.54 -0.45
N LYS A 142 18.47 -4.80 -1.32
CA LYS A 142 18.90 -3.48 -1.79
C LYS A 142 18.52 -2.34 -0.84
N TYR A 143 17.39 -2.46 -0.14
CA TYR A 143 16.86 -1.45 0.76
C TYR A 143 16.54 -2.01 2.15
N PRO A 144 17.54 -2.51 2.90
CA PRO A 144 17.32 -3.17 4.20
C PRO A 144 16.84 -2.24 5.32
N SER A 145 16.89 -0.94 5.11
CA SER A 145 16.39 0.06 6.06
C SER A 145 14.87 0.22 6.05
N LEU A 146 14.20 -0.19 4.98
CA LEU A 146 12.74 -0.13 4.88
C LEU A 146 12.08 -1.25 5.68
N GLU A 147 10.88 -1.00 6.17
CA GLU A 147 10.04 -2.03 6.76
C GLU A 147 9.30 -2.80 5.66
N TYR A 148 9.03 -4.08 5.89
CA TYR A 148 8.29 -4.92 4.96
C TYR A 148 7.05 -5.47 5.66
N HIS A 149 5.90 -5.41 5.00
CA HIS A 149 4.62 -5.76 5.59
C HIS A 149 3.80 -6.62 4.64
N PHE A 150 3.16 -7.66 5.17
CA PHE A 150 2.12 -8.37 4.47
C PHE A 150 0.78 -7.77 4.87
N THR A 151 0.14 -7.07 3.96
CA THR A 151 -1.03 -6.23 4.26
C THR A 151 -2.34 -6.83 3.79
N GLU A 152 -2.31 -7.78 2.84
CA GLU A 152 -3.50 -8.47 2.38
C GLU A 152 -3.19 -9.83 1.74
N GLY A 153 -4.04 -10.78 2.02
CA GLY A 153 -4.08 -12.08 1.37
C GLY A 153 -4.92 -13.05 2.16
N GLY A 154 -5.44 -14.05 1.48
CA GLY A 154 -6.28 -15.04 2.12
C GLY A 154 -6.62 -16.20 1.21
N PRO A 155 -7.17 -17.29 1.79
CA PRO A 155 -7.67 -18.39 1.00
C PRO A 155 -8.82 -17.90 0.12
N ARG A 156 -8.87 -18.38 -1.09
CA ARG A 156 -9.94 -18.03 -2.02
C ARG A 156 -11.19 -18.85 -1.69
N LEU A 157 -12.38 -18.29 -1.93
CA LEU A 157 -13.67 -18.93 -1.63
C LEU A 157 -13.86 -20.32 -2.28
N TYR A 158 -13.12 -20.59 -3.35
CA TYR A 158 -13.15 -21.90 -4.05
C TYR A 158 -12.05 -22.87 -3.59
N ASP A 159 -11.22 -22.47 -2.64
CA ASP A 159 -10.27 -23.37 -2.00
C ASP A 159 -10.98 -24.30 -1.00
N HIS A 160 -10.42 -25.47 -0.75
CA HIS A 160 -11.00 -26.43 0.22
C HIS A 160 -10.70 -26.02 1.66
N TYR A 161 -11.67 -25.45 2.36
CA TYR A 161 -11.53 -24.98 3.74
C TYR A 161 -10.93 -26.02 4.70
N ALA A 162 -11.18 -27.30 4.46
CA ALA A 162 -10.62 -28.37 5.30
C ALA A 162 -9.08 -28.45 5.29
N THR A 163 -8.44 -27.93 4.23
CA THR A 163 -6.97 -28.00 4.07
C THR A 163 -6.30 -26.61 4.02
N ASP A 164 -7.07 -25.56 3.85
CA ASP A 164 -6.53 -24.23 3.56
C ASP A 164 -5.91 -23.53 4.75
N TRP A 165 -6.30 -23.88 5.96
CA TRP A 165 -5.65 -23.36 7.15
C TRP A 165 -4.14 -23.69 7.18
N CYS A 166 -3.71 -24.81 6.57
CA CYS A 166 -2.31 -25.15 6.42
C CYS A 166 -1.60 -24.14 5.48
N LYS A 167 -2.28 -23.69 4.42
CA LYS A 167 -1.75 -22.65 3.52
C LYS A 167 -1.48 -21.35 4.26
N TRP A 168 -2.34 -20.98 5.22
CA TRP A 168 -2.13 -19.83 6.08
C TRP A 168 -0.84 -19.94 6.91
N GLY A 169 -0.62 -21.09 7.53
CA GLY A 169 0.61 -21.36 8.28
C GLY A 169 1.86 -21.21 7.40
N VAL A 170 1.81 -21.74 6.19
CA VAL A 170 2.91 -21.62 5.21
C VAL A 170 3.10 -20.16 4.78
N MET A 171 2.02 -19.46 4.45
CA MET A 171 2.05 -18.07 4.00
C MET A 171 2.60 -17.13 5.08
N ILE A 172 2.11 -17.25 6.31
CA ILE A 172 2.60 -16.49 7.46
C ILE A 172 4.10 -16.76 7.67
N SER A 173 4.48 -18.03 7.71
CA SER A 173 5.87 -18.42 7.94
C SER A 173 6.81 -17.89 6.86
N LYS A 174 6.41 -17.94 5.58
CA LYS A 174 7.19 -17.41 4.48
C LYS A 174 7.28 -15.88 4.54
N ALA A 175 6.18 -15.18 4.74
CA ALA A 175 6.19 -13.72 4.84
C ALA A 175 7.15 -13.25 5.96
N LEU A 176 7.07 -13.86 7.14
CA LEU A 176 7.95 -13.54 8.28
C LEU A 176 9.42 -13.89 7.98
N LYS A 177 9.69 -15.05 7.37
CA LYS A 177 11.04 -15.48 7.00
C LYS A 177 11.70 -14.50 6.02
N HIS A 178 10.93 -13.96 5.08
CA HIS A 178 11.40 -12.99 4.09
C HIS A 178 11.27 -11.52 4.54
N GLY A 179 11.10 -11.30 5.86
CA GLY A 179 11.30 -10.01 6.51
C GLY A 179 10.05 -9.18 6.75
N CYS A 180 8.84 -9.71 6.49
CA CYS A 180 7.62 -9.01 6.88
C CYS A 180 7.53 -8.90 8.41
N ARG A 181 7.21 -7.71 8.90
CA ARG A 181 7.04 -7.42 10.33
C ARG A 181 5.61 -7.66 10.81
N THR A 182 4.65 -7.59 9.90
CA THR A 182 3.23 -7.83 10.17
C THR A 182 2.64 -8.75 9.11
N PHE A 183 1.54 -9.37 9.49
CA PHE A 183 0.73 -10.18 8.59
C PHE A 183 -0.75 -9.83 8.83
N THR A 184 -1.42 -9.37 7.79
CA THR A 184 -2.86 -9.05 7.83
C THR A 184 -3.59 -9.96 6.84
N GLY A 185 -4.48 -10.78 7.37
CA GLY A 185 -5.36 -11.64 6.55
C GLY A 185 -6.59 -10.87 6.07
N TRP A 186 -7.07 -11.30 4.92
CA TRP A 186 -8.31 -10.79 4.29
C TRP A 186 -9.45 -11.77 4.50
#